data_29ba8b242e28185a299000d5c51f5c6b
#
_entry.id   29ba8b242e28185a299000d5c51f5c6b
#
_cell.length_a   1.000
_cell.length_b   1.000
_cell.length_c   1.000
_cell.angle_alpha   90.00
_cell.angle_beta   90.00
_cell.angle_gamma   90.00
#
_symmetry.space_group_name_H-M   'P 1'
#
loop_
_entity.id
_entity.type
_entity.pdbx_description
1 polymer ?
#
loop_
_entity_poly.entity_id
_entity_poly.type
_entity_poly.pdbx_seq_one_letter_code
_entity_poly.pdbx_strand_id
1 'polypeptide(L)'
;IFQLTNIILSRVQGPEAVTQYNIAYKYFNVLNMAANIILTPFWSAFTDAYIKRDYNWMRGTLEKLEKLWLLCIPILVLMVLSSDLLYKFWIGDSVAVSFSLSFCMAIYVLCQTGGNMYMFLINGTSKIRLQLIIYLSFALVSIPLMKYCCKYYGIEGILIVPTTVFILQAFIGRVQILKMINGTAKGIWLK
;
A
#
# COMPACT_ATOMS: atom_id res chain seq x y z
N ILE A 1 -7.34 4.15 -8.23
CA ILE A 1 -7.16 5.01 -7.04
C ILE A 1 -6.36 6.25 -7.42
N PHE A 2 -5.15 6.13 -7.97
CA PHE A 2 -4.26 7.27 -8.26
C PHE A 2 -4.91 8.37 -9.12
N GLN A 3 -5.55 8.03 -10.24
CA GLN A 3 -6.23 9.02 -11.09
C GLN A 3 -7.40 9.70 -10.38
N LEU A 4 -8.15 8.93 -9.59
CA LEU A 4 -9.26 9.45 -8.82
C LEU A 4 -8.78 10.46 -7.76
N THR A 5 -7.67 10.16 -7.10
CA THR A 5 -7.00 11.05 -6.14
C THR A 5 -6.68 12.39 -6.77
N ASN A 6 -6.06 12.40 -7.96
CA ASN A 6 -5.72 13.63 -8.68
C ASN A 6 -6.96 14.46 -9.05
N ILE A 7 -8.05 13.81 -9.49
CA ILE A 7 -9.31 14.51 -9.82
C ILE A 7 -9.93 15.16 -8.57
N ILE A 8 -9.97 14.44 -7.45
CA ILE A 8 -10.52 14.97 -6.19
C ILE A 8 -9.67 16.12 -5.70
N LEU A 9 -8.35 15.95 -5.70
CA LEU A 9 -7.41 16.96 -5.23
C LEU A 9 -7.48 18.24 -6.06
N SER A 10 -7.50 18.11 -7.39
CA SER A 10 -7.67 19.26 -8.30
C SER A 10 -8.95 20.05 -8.05
N ARG A 11 -10.05 19.36 -7.75
CA ARG A 11 -11.36 20.02 -7.50
C ARG A 11 -11.48 20.65 -6.11
N VAL A 12 -10.78 20.11 -5.10
CA VAL A 12 -10.94 20.54 -3.70
C VAL A 12 -9.86 21.52 -3.28
N GLN A 13 -8.61 21.30 -3.70
CA GLN A 13 -7.42 22.05 -3.29
C GLN A 13 -6.73 22.82 -4.43
N GLY A 14 -7.11 22.53 -5.68
CA GLY A 14 -6.54 23.18 -6.86
C GLY A 14 -5.38 22.42 -7.50
N PRO A 15 -4.88 22.91 -8.66
CA PRO A 15 -3.85 22.23 -9.46
C PRO A 15 -2.46 22.21 -8.79
N GLU A 16 -2.15 23.20 -7.97
CA GLU A 16 -0.88 23.26 -7.25
C GLU A 16 -0.76 22.09 -6.25
N ALA A 17 -1.82 21.79 -5.52
CA ALA A 17 -1.89 20.66 -4.61
C ALA A 17 -1.69 19.31 -5.33
N VAL A 18 -2.20 19.18 -6.56
CA VAL A 18 -1.96 17.99 -7.40
C VAL A 18 -0.48 17.85 -7.73
N THR A 19 0.20 18.96 -8.02
CA THR A 19 1.63 18.96 -8.32
C THR A 19 2.44 18.51 -7.10
N GLN A 20 2.20 19.09 -5.94
CA GLN A 20 2.86 18.72 -4.68
C GLN A 20 2.65 17.22 -4.35
N TYR A 21 1.42 16.75 -4.45
CA TYR A 21 1.07 15.34 -4.23
C TYR A 21 1.82 14.41 -5.20
N ASN A 22 1.84 14.73 -6.50
CA ASN A 22 2.48 13.90 -7.51
C ASN A 22 4.00 13.84 -7.35
N ILE A 23 4.65 14.93 -6.91
CA ILE A 23 6.08 14.96 -6.60
C ILE A 23 6.37 13.98 -5.46
N ALA A 24 5.69 14.16 -4.32
CA ALA A 24 5.84 13.27 -3.19
C ALA A 24 5.53 11.81 -3.56
N TYR A 25 4.42 11.58 -4.26
CA TYR A 25 4.04 10.23 -4.70
C TYR A 25 5.10 9.56 -5.57
N LYS A 26 5.62 10.25 -6.59
CA LYS A 26 6.66 9.69 -7.48
C LYS A 26 7.92 9.32 -6.70
N TYR A 27 8.34 10.16 -5.77
CA TYR A 27 9.52 9.93 -4.95
C TYR A 27 9.35 8.68 -4.09
N PHE A 28 8.35 8.63 -3.22
CA PHE A 28 8.14 7.52 -2.29
C PHE A 28 7.71 6.22 -2.99
N ASN A 29 6.98 6.30 -4.10
CA ASN A 29 6.52 5.12 -4.84
C ASN A 29 7.65 4.30 -5.47
N VAL A 30 8.87 4.84 -5.58
CA VAL A 30 10.05 4.07 -6.00
C VAL A 30 10.25 2.85 -5.10
N LEU A 31 10.05 3.00 -3.78
CA LEU A 31 10.14 1.88 -2.85
C LEU A 31 9.06 0.82 -3.11
N ASN A 32 7.83 1.24 -3.36
CA ASN A 32 6.74 0.33 -3.71
C ASN A 32 7.01 -0.41 -5.04
N MET A 33 7.59 0.26 -6.03
CA MET A 33 8.00 -0.37 -7.29
C MET A 33 9.07 -1.43 -7.05
N ALA A 34 10.10 -1.12 -6.26
CA ALA A 34 11.15 -2.08 -5.90
C ALA A 34 10.59 -3.29 -5.13
N ALA A 35 9.70 -3.04 -4.17
CA ALA A 35 9.02 -4.10 -3.44
C ALA A 35 8.19 -5.02 -4.36
N ASN A 36 7.45 -4.46 -5.31
CA ASN A 36 6.64 -5.24 -6.26
C ASN A 36 7.52 -6.11 -7.18
N ILE A 37 8.67 -5.62 -7.62
CA ILE A 37 9.63 -6.43 -8.41
C ILE A 37 10.07 -7.66 -7.62
N ILE A 38 10.36 -7.49 -6.32
CA ILE A 38 10.75 -8.59 -5.44
C ILE A 38 9.56 -9.54 -5.19
N LEU A 39 8.36 -9.01 -5.00
CA LEU A 39 7.17 -9.80 -4.65
C LEU A 39 6.59 -10.61 -5.81
N THR A 40 6.76 -10.14 -7.04
CA THR A 40 6.17 -10.77 -8.24
C THR A 40 6.48 -12.27 -8.37
N PRO A 41 7.73 -12.75 -8.23
CA PRO A 41 8.03 -14.17 -8.33
C PRO A 41 7.42 -15.00 -7.18
N PHE A 42 7.14 -14.39 -6.03
CA PHE A 42 6.52 -15.10 -4.91
C PHE A 42 5.06 -15.48 -5.16
N TRP A 43 4.37 -14.81 -6.09
CA TRP A 43 3.02 -15.22 -6.49
C TRP A 43 3.02 -16.67 -7.01
N SER A 44 3.83 -16.98 -8.03
CA SER A 44 3.90 -18.33 -8.62
C SER A 44 4.48 -19.35 -7.64
N ALA A 45 5.52 -18.98 -6.89
CA ALA A 45 6.10 -19.85 -5.88
C ALA A 45 5.12 -20.22 -4.77
N PHE A 46 4.29 -19.25 -4.34
CA PHE A 46 3.25 -19.48 -3.34
C PHE A 46 2.10 -20.37 -3.88
N THR A 47 1.76 -20.21 -5.17
CA THR A 47 0.80 -21.10 -5.87
C THR A 47 1.29 -22.54 -5.84
N ASP A 48 2.54 -22.77 -6.22
CA ASP A 48 3.14 -24.10 -6.27
C ASP A 48 3.22 -24.76 -4.88
N ALA A 49 3.68 -24.01 -3.88
CA ALA A 49 3.71 -24.47 -2.49
C ALA A 49 2.32 -24.80 -1.95
N TYR A 50 1.31 -23.96 -2.26
CA TYR A 50 -0.06 -24.21 -1.84
C TYR A 50 -0.66 -25.47 -2.45
N ILE A 51 -0.43 -25.73 -3.75
CA ILE A 51 -0.88 -26.95 -4.43
C ILE A 51 -0.20 -28.18 -3.84
N LYS A 52 1.11 -28.11 -3.56
CA LYS A 52 1.90 -29.18 -2.94
C LYS A 52 1.62 -29.35 -1.44
N ARG A 53 0.83 -28.47 -0.83
CA ARG A 53 0.57 -28.42 0.62
C ARG A 53 1.84 -28.24 1.47
N ASP A 54 2.86 -27.58 0.93
CA ASP A 54 4.08 -27.26 1.66
C ASP A 54 3.89 -26.03 2.56
N TYR A 55 3.14 -26.23 3.62
CA TYR A 55 2.82 -25.16 4.58
C TYR A 55 4.04 -24.69 5.37
N ASN A 56 5.07 -25.54 5.51
CA ASN A 56 6.31 -25.16 6.18
C ASN A 56 7.07 -24.12 5.36
N TRP A 57 7.20 -24.36 4.04
CA TRP A 57 7.80 -23.39 3.13
C TRP A 57 7.00 -22.08 3.09
N MET A 58 5.68 -22.16 3.02
CA MET A 58 4.80 -20.99 3.01
C MET A 58 5.00 -20.13 4.27
N ARG A 59 5.10 -20.75 5.45
CA ARG A 59 5.35 -20.06 6.72
C ARG A 59 6.72 -19.39 6.73
N GLY A 60 7.77 -20.13 6.39
CA GLY A 60 9.13 -19.59 6.35
C GLY A 60 9.28 -18.44 5.35
N THR A 61 8.60 -18.53 4.20
CA THR A 61 8.57 -17.46 3.21
C THR A 61 7.83 -16.23 3.72
N LEU A 62 6.67 -16.42 4.35
CA LEU A 62 5.91 -15.32 4.96
C LEU A 62 6.76 -14.55 5.98
N GLU A 63 7.43 -15.24 6.89
CA GLU A 63 8.30 -14.63 7.90
C GLU A 63 9.47 -13.85 7.28
N LYS A 64 10.06 -14.37 6.22
CA LYS A 64 11.13 -13.66 5.49
C LYS A 64 10.62 -12.40 4.81
N LEU A 65 9.45 -12.44 4.18
CA LEU A 65 8.84 -11.30 3.53
C LEU A 65 8.38 -10.23 4.54
N GLU A 66 7.85 -10.64 5.69
CA GLU A 66 7.52 -9.71 6.79
C GLU A 66 8.78 -8.99 7.31
N LYS A 67 9.89 -9.70 7.49
CA LYS A 67 11.18 -9.09 7.87
C LYS A 67 11.69 -8.13 6.80
N LEU A 68 11.58 -8.52 5.52
CA LEU A 68 11.96 -7.64 4.40
C LEU A 68 11.09 -6.38 4.36
N TRP A 69 9.79 -6.51 4.61
CA TRP A 69 8.89 -5.36 4.70
C TRP A 69 9.26 -4.43 5.86
N LEU A 70 9.66 -4.96 7.02
CA LEU A 70 10.14 -4.14 8.13
C LEU A 70 11.40 -3.33 7.79
N LEU A 71 12.25 -3.81 6.88
CA LEU A 71 13.41 -3.05 6.37
C LEU A 71 12.99 -1.82 5.53
N CYS A 72 11.76 -1.76 5.05
CA CYS A 72 11.24 -0.55 4.39
C CYS A 72 11.12 0.63 5.36
N ILE A 73 10.97 0.38 6.68
CA ILE A 73 10.82 1.44 7.69
C ILE A 73 12.05 2.36 7.73
N PRO A 74 13.29 1.86 8.00
CA PRO A 74 14.45 2.73 8.02
C PRO A 74 14.72 3.40 6.66
N ILE A 75 14.42 2.73 5.55
CA ILE A 75 14.55 3.33 4.21
C ILE A 75 13.59 4.52 4.08
N LEU A 76 12.31 4.36 4.45
CA LEU A 76 11.33 5.44 4.40
C LEU A 76 11.68 6.60 5.34
N VAL A 77 12.22 6.30 6.52
CA VAL A 77 12.72 7.35 7.43
C VAL A 77 13.83 8.16 6.76
N LEU A 78 14.81 7.50 6.15
CA LEU A 78 15.87 8.19 5.40
C LEU A 78 15.31 9.00 4.23
N MET A 79 14.33 8.45 3.50
CA MET A 79 13.65 9.17 2.41
C MET A 79 12.91 10.41 2.91
N VAL A 80 12.24 10.36 4.07
CA VAL A 80 11.57 11.55 4.65
C VAL A 80 12.59 12.59 5.05
N LEU A 81 13.68 12.19 5.72
CA LEU A 81 14.73 13.13 6.16
C LEU A 81 15.45 13.80 4.98
N SER A 82 15.62 13.10 3.86
CA SER A 82 16.27 13.62 2.65
C SER A 82 15.31 14.27 1.65
N SER A 83 14.01 14.26 1.91
CA SER A 83 12.99 14.66 0.93
C SER A 83 13.13 16.11 0.47
N ASP A 84 13.35 17.07 1.39
CA ASP A 84 13.51 18.49 1.06
C ASP A 84 14.73 18.75 0.16
N LEU A 85 15.87 18.13 0.50
CA LEU A 85 17.08 18.23 -0.30
C LEU A 85 16.87 17.68 -1.72
N LEU A 86 16.19 16.54 -1.81
CA LEU A 86 15.96 15.86 -3.07
C LEU A 86 14.94 16.60 -3.94
N TYR A 87 13.89 17.16 -3.34
CA TYR A 87 12.92 17.98 -4.08
C TYR A 87 13.57 19.24 -4.66
N LYS A 88 14.41 19.95 -3.88
CA LYS A 88 15.16 21.11 -4.35
C LYS A 88 16.12 20.76 -5.49
N PHE A 89 16.80 19.62 -5.39
CA PHE A 89 17.70 19.16 -6.46
C PHE A 89 16.95 18.77 -7.75
N TRP A 90 15.80 18.12 -7.59
CA TRP A 90 15.05 17.56 -8.75
C TRP A 90 14.18 18.59 -9.45
N ILE A 91 13.54 19.50 -8.71
CA ILE A 91 12.49 20.39 -9.22
C ILE A 91 12.91 21.86 -9.07
N GLY A 92 13.93 22.14 -8.28
CA GLY A 92 14.31 23.48 -7.88
C GLY A 92 13.33 24.06 -6.85
N ASP A 93 13.35 25.39 -6.72
CA ASP A 93 12.52 26.13 -5.74
C ASP A 93 11.09 26.45 -6.26
N SER A 94 10.70 25.88 -7.42
CA SER A 94 9.43 26.21 -8.07
C SER A 94 8.20 25.63 -7.35
N VAL A 95 8.34 24.53 -6.61
CA VAL A 95 7.23 23.87 -5.88
C VAL A 95 7.73 23.41 -4.51
N ALA A 96 7.16 23.99 -3.46
CA ALA A 96 7.44 23.58 -2.08
C ALA A 96 6.53 22.41 -1.69
N VAL A 97 7.11 21.26 -1.34
CA VAL A 97 6.40 20.11 -0.80
C VAL A 97 6.57 20.09 0.72
N SER A 98 5.46 20.08 1.47
CA SER A 98 5.53 20.11 2.93
C SER A 98 6.13 18.82 3.51
N PHE A 99 6.86 18.96 4.62
CA PHE A 99 7.36 17.82 5.39
C PHE A 99 6.21 16.89 5.85
N SER A 100 5.07 17.49 6.23
CA SER A 100 3.87 16.75 6.63
C SER A 100 3.36 15.84 5.51
N LEU A 101 3.29 16.34 4.27
CA LEU A 101 2.90 15.54 3.12
C LEU A 101 3.87 14.39 2.86
N SER A 102 5.19 14.65 2.95
CA SER A 102 6.24 13.64 2.78
C SER A 102 6.11 12.54 3.85
N PHE A 103 5.87 12.91 5.10
CA PHE A 103 5.67 11.96 6.20
C PHE A 103 4.40 11.11 6.01
N CYS A 104 3.27 11.74 5.68
CA CYS A 104 2.02 11.02 5.38
C CYS A 104 2.17 10.09 4.17
N MET A 105 2.92 10.52 3.15
CA MET A 105 3.19 9.70 1.96
C MET A 105 4.06 8.48 2.30
N ALA A 106 5.06 8.63 3.17
CA ALA A 106 5.87 7.52 3.64
C ALA A 106 5.03 6.46 4.38
N ILE A 107 4.12 6.89 5.27
CA ILE A 107 3.17 5.99 5.96
C ILE A 107 2.28 5.28 4.94
N TYR A 108 1.74 6.03 3.98
CA TYR A 108 0.91 5.46 2.91
C TYR A 108 1.66 4.37 2.13
N VAL A 109 2.89 4.63 1.69
CA VAL A 109 3.71 3.68 0.92
C VAL A 109 4.09 2.47 1.77
N LEU A 110 4.40 2.65 3.07
CA LEU A 110 4.65 1.54 3.99
C LEU A 110 3.42 0.61 4.11
N CYS A 111 2.24 1.18 4.28
CA CYS A 111 1.00 0.40 4.35
C CYS A 111 0.67 -0.27 3.02
N GLN A 112 0.88 0.44 1.90
CA GLN A 112 0.67 -0.06 0.55
C GLN A 112 1.58 -1.27 0.25
N THR A 113 2.86 -1.19 0.55
CA THR A 113 3.80 -2.30 0.34
C THR A 113 3.44 -3.51 1.19
N GLY A 114 3.04 -3.31 2.46
CA GLY A 114 2.55 -4.38 3.33
C GLY A 114 1.25 -5.00 2.83
N GLY A 115 0.28 -4.18 2.44
CA GLY A 115 -0.97 -4.65 1.85
C GLY A 115 -0.74 -5.45 0.58
N ASN A 116 0.09 -4.94 -0.34
CA ASN A 116 0.42 -5.61 -1.59
C ASN A 116 1.12 -6.95 -1.35
N MET A 117 2.03 -7.04 -0.38
CA MET A 117 2.71 -8.29 -0.04
C MET A 117 1.71 -9.42 0.25
N TYR A 118 0.74 -9.20 1.14
CA TYR A 118 -0.27 -10.21 1.43
C TYR A 118 -1.18 -10.50 0.24
N MET A 119 -1.46 -9.48 -0.59
CA MET A 119 -2.23 -9.64 -1.82
C MET A 119 -1.55 -10.58 -2.81
N PHE A 120 -0.26 -10.42 -3.07
CA PHE A 120 0.49 -11.32 -3.94
C PHE A 120 0.41 -12.76 -3.45
N LEU A 121 0.55 -12.98 -2.15
CA LEU A 121 0.48 -14.31 -1.55
C LEU A 121 -0.93 -14.92 -1.64
N ILE A 122 -1.98 -14.15 -1.36
CA ILE A 122 -3.39 -14.59 -1.46
C ILE A 122 -3.75 -14.91 -2.91
N ASN A 123 -3.34 -14.07 -3.86
CA ASN A 123 -3.56 -14.31 -5.28
C ASN A 123 -2.94 -15.65 -5.72
N GLY A 124 -1.78 -16.01 -5.17
CA GLY A 124 -1.15 -17.31 -5.38
C GLY A 124 -2.01 -18.50 -4.94
N THR A 125 -2.87 -18.34 -3.93
CA THR A 125 -3.79 -19.39 -3.48
C THR A 125 -5.13 -19.40 -4.19
N SER A 126 -5.42 -18.40 -5.03
CA SER A 126 -6.71 -18.19 -5.72
C SER A 126 -7.91 -17.99 -4.77
N LYS A 127 -7.68 -17.69 -3.49
CA LYS A 127 -8.75 -17.46 -2.49
C LYS A 127 -9.03 -15.96 -2.30
N ILE A 128 -9.49 -15.31 -3.36
CA ILE A 128 -9.55 -13.84 -3.48
C ILE A 128 -10.89 -13.21 -3.06
N ARG A 129 -11.89 -14.00 -2.66
CA ARG A 129 -13.24 -13.50 -2.39
C ARG A 129 -13.29 -12.43 -1.29
N LEU A 130 -12.56 -12.63 -0.22
CA LEU A 130 -12.51 -11.67 0.89
C LEU A 130 -11.89 -10.34 0.47
N GLN A 131 -10.82 -10.41 -0.31
CA GLN A 131 -10.18 -9.27 -0.93
C GLN A 131 -11.12 -8.49 -1.85
N LEU A 132 -11.89 -9.19 -2.68
CA LEU A 132 -12.87 -8.58 -3.57
C LEU A 132 -13.97 -7.84 -2.79
N ILE A 133 -14.44 -8.40 -1.67
CA ILE A 133 -15.41 -7.74 -0.78
C ILE A 133 -14.83 -6.45 -0.22
N ILE A 134 -13.59 -6.46 0.27
CA ILE A 134 -12.91 -5.26 0.77
C ILE A 134 -12.86 -4.18 -0.32
N TYR A 135 -12.41 -4.51 -1.52
CA TYR A 135 -12.31 -3.53 -2.60
C TYR A 135 -13.66 -2.97 -3.05
N LEU A 136 -14.67 -3.81 -3.17
CA LEU A 136 -16.03 -3.35 -3.55
C LEU A 136 -16.62 -2.43 -2.48
N SER A 137 -16.47 -2.78 -1.20
CA SER A 137 -16.94 -1.94 -0.10
C SER A 137 -16.26 -0.57 -0.11
N PHE A 138 -14.94 -0.55 -0.32
CA PHE A 138 -14.21 0.71 -0.40
C PHE A 138 -14.47 1.49 -1.68
N ALA A 139 -14.68 0.84 -2.82
CA ALA A 139 -15.01 1.52 -4.07
C ALA A 139 -16.27 2.40 -3.93
N LEU A 140 -17.26 1.93 -3.18
CA LEU A 140 -18.51 2.66 -2.96
C LEU A 140 -18.33 3.88 -2.04
N VAL A 141 -17.50 3.77 -1.00
CA VAL A 141 -17.39 4.77 0.07
C VAL A 141 -16.19 5.70 -0.13
N SER A 142 -15.19 5.30 -0.94
CA SER A 142 -13.92 6.01 -1.07
C SER A 142 -14.07 7.45 -1.57
N ILE A 143 -14.90 7.69 -2.59
CA ILE A 143 -15.03 9.01 -3.21
C ILE A 143 -15.56 10.06 -2.23
N PRO A 144 -16.73 9.87 -1.58
CA PRO A 144 -17.24 10.86 -0.64
C PRO A 144 -16.30 11.04 0.57
N LEU A 145 -15.72 9.95 1.07
CA LEU A 145 -14.83 10.00 2.21
C LEU A 145 -13.50 10.70 1.89
N MET A 146 -12.91 10.44 0.72
CA MET A 146 -11.70 11.15 0.26
C MET A 146 -11.96 12.64 0.08
N LYS A 147 -13.11 13.03 -0.50
CA LYS A 147 -13.50 14.45 -0.61
C LYS A 147 -13.64 15.09 0.78
N TYR A 148 -14.29 14.42 1.71
CA TYR A 148 -14.46 14.91 3.07
C TYR A 148 -13.10 15.11 3.76
N CYS A 149 -12.25 14.08 3.76
CA CYS A 149 -10.93 14.14 4.37
C CYS A 149 -10.05 15.22 3.72
N CYS A 150 -10.06 15.33 2.39
CA CYS A 150 -9.30 16.34 1.67
C CYS A 150 -9.77 17.78 1.99
N LYS A 151 -11.07 17.97 2.20
CA LYS A 151 -11.63 19.29 2.56
C LYS A 151 -11.19 19.74 3.96
N TYR A 152 -11.14 18.83 4.94
CA TYR A 152 -10.87 19.18 6.34
C TYR A 152 -9.39 19.08 6.73
N TYR A 153 -8.63 18.19 6.10
CA TYR A 153 -7.22 17.91 6.42
C TYR A 153 -6.25 18.28 5.29
N GLY A 154 -6.71 19.00 4.26
CA GLY A 154 -5.86 19.44 3.16
C GLY A 154 -5.38 18.29 2.27
N ILE A 155 -4.18 18.46 1.69
CA ILE A 155 -3.58 17.49 0.75
C ILE A 155 -3.32 16.14 1.45
N GLU A 156 -2.87 16.18 2.69
CA GLU A 156 -2.60 14.98 3.50
C GLU A 156 -3.86 14.15 3.75
N GLY A 157 -5.01 14.81 3.88
CA GLY A 157 -6.30 14.15 4.11
C GLY A 157 -6.68 13.15 3.03
N ILE A 158 -6.22 13.36 1.79
CA ILE A 158 -6.53 12.45 0.69
C ILE A 158 -5.89 11.08 0.84
N LEU A 159 -4.79 10.99 1.60
CA LEU A 159 -4.06 9.75 1.88
C LEU A 159 -4.72 8.89 2.95
N ILE A 160 -5.58 9.45 3.81
CA ILE A 160 -6.20 8.72 4.94
C ILE A 160 -6.96 7.49 4.46
N VAL A 161 -7.84 7.68 3.47
CA VAL A 161 -8.71 6.60 2.98
C VAL A 161 -7.92 5.46 2.35
N PRO A 162 -7.04 5.68 1.37
CA PRO A 162 -6.26 4.59 0.78
C PRO A 162 -5.30 3.94 1.78
N THR A 163 -4.73 4.70 2.73
CA THR A 163 -3.90 4.13 3.80
C THR A 163 -4.71 3.17 4.67
N THR A 164 -5.92 3.56 5.08
CA THR A 164 -6.81 2.71 5.87
C THR A 164 -7.15 1.41 5.13
N VAL A 165 -7.41 1.48 3.81
CA VAL A 165 -7.64 0.28 2.98
C VAL A 165 -6.46 -0.67 3.03
N PHE A 166 -5.24 -0.16 2.85
CA PHE A 166 -4.04 -1.00 2.86
C PHE A 166 -3.74 -1.60 4.23
N ILE A 167 -4.01 -0.86 5.32
CA ILE A 167 -3.91 -1.40 6.69
C ILE A 167 -4.88 -2.57 6.89
N LEU A 168 -6.15 -2.38 6.52
CA LEU A 168 -7.16 -3.45 6.62
C LEU A 168 -6.79 -4.65 5.76
N GLN A 169 -6.31 -4.40 4.56
CA GLN A 169 -5.86 -5.43 3.64
C GLN A 169 -4.66 -6.21 4.19
N ALA A 170 -3.67 -5.54 4.78
CA ALA A 170 -2.53 -6.18 5.40
C ALA A 170 -2.97 -7.05 6.60
N PHE A 171 -3.82 -6.50 7.47
CA PHE A 171 -4.33 -7.22 8.65
C PHE A 171 -5.15 -8.44 8.26
N ILE A 172 -6.16 -8.27 7.41
CA ILE A 172 -7.05 -9.35 6.97
C ILE A 172 -6.28 -10.38 6.15
N GLY A 173 -5.38 -9.93 5.26
CA GLY A 173 -4.54 -10.80 4.44
C GLY A 173 -3.61 -11.67 5.30
N ARG A 174 -2.98 -11.09 6.31
CA ARG A 174 -2.15 -11.84 7.27
C ARG A 174 -2.96 -12.92 7.99
N VAL A 175 -4.12 -12.56 8.51
CA VAL A 175 -4.99 -13.51 9.21
C VAL A 175 -5.44 -14.64 8.26
N GLN A 176 -5.79 -14.32 7.02
CA GLN A 176 -6.21 -15.31 6.03
C GLN A 176 -5.09 -16.31 5.74
N ILE A 177 -3.89 -15.83 5.43
CA ILE A 177 -2.73 -16.70 5.13
C ILE A 177 -2.39 -17.59 6.33
N LEU A 178 -2.34 -17.04 7.55
CA LEU A 178 -2.05 -17.81 8.75
C LEU A 178 -3.10 -18.88 9.00
N LYS A 179 -4.39 -18.60 8.79
CA LYS A 179 -5.46 -19.60 8.89
C LYS A 179 -5.32 -20.71 7.86
N MET A 180 -4.89 -20.37 6.65
CA MET A 180 -4.66 -21.35 5.58
C MET A 180 -3.46 -22.26 5.89
N ILE A 181 -2.35 -21.69 6.33
CA ILE A 181 -1.14 -22.42 6.73
C ILE A 181 -1.43 -23.35 7.92
N ASN A 182 -2.24 -22.92 8.89
CA ASN A 182 -2.58 -23.69 10.08
C ASN A 182 -3.74 -24.70 9.86
N GLY A 183 -4.31 -24.75 8.65
CA GLY A 183 -5.45 -25.64 8.36
C GLY A 183 -6.76 -25.26 9.05
N THR A 184 -6.84 -24.06 9.63
CA THR A 184 -8.01 -23.57 10.37
C THR A 184 -8.93 -22.68 9.53
N ALA A 185 -8.57 -22.42 8.27
CA ALA A 185 -9.41 -21.65 7.35
C ALA A 185 -10.73 -22.38 7.06
N LYS A 186 -11.86 -21.68 7.19
CA LYS A 186 -13.20 -22.20 6.89
C LYS A 186 -14.07 -21.10 6.25
N GLY A 187 -15.09 -21.51 5.47
CA GLY A 187 -16.08 -20.59 4.93
C GLY A 187 -15.47 -19.52 4.01
N ILE A 188 -15.63 -18.25 4.35
CA ILE A 188 -15.18 -17.11 3.53
C ILE A 188 -13.65 -17.04 3.34
N TRP A 189 -12.88 -17.64 4.28
CA TRP A 189 -11.41 -17.65 4.25
C TRP A 189 -10.82 -18.60 3.18
N LEU A 190 -11.64 -19.52 2.64
CA LEU A 190 -11.26 -20.51 1.63
C LEU A 190 -11.92 -20.28 0.26
N LYS A 191 -12.63 -19.17 0.09
CA LYS A 191 -13.37 -18.88 -1.16
C LYS A 191 -12.72 -17.78 -1.95
#